data_befb654a51d090ff036bb12d6a0bb4b2
#
_entry.id   befb654a51d090ff036bb12d6a0bb4b2
#
_cell.length_a   1.000
_cell.length_b   1.000
_cell.length_c   1.000
_cell.angle_alpha   90.00
_cell.angle_beta   90.00
_cell.angle_gamma   90.00
#
_symmetry.space_group_name_H-M   'P 1'
#
loop_
_entity.id
_entity.type
_entity.pdbx_description
1 polymer ?
#
loop_
_entity_poly.entity_id
_entity_poly.type
_entity_poly.pdbx_seq_one_letter_code
_entity_poly.pdbx_strand_id
1 'polypeptide(L)'
;MASSLIHLAITNELANKIKVKDIKRLRMGSMLPDNVGPKGHLKISICGNHKKTYNLEYFRKKFIELIKEDDLYLGYYLHLVQDILYRRYVYTEHNWNPLIPGNVERLHRDYEICNSYVIEKYELTKEMIESFSIDGQAIRSLAEFNIEEFAVKVRGYFNPVDFD
;
A
#
# COMPACT_ATOMS: atom_id res chain seq x y z
N MET A 1 -5.39 -0.44 -3.52
CA MET A 1 -5.91 -0.86 -4.83
C MET A 1 -4.82 -1.29 -5.79
N ALA A 2 -3.65 -0.68 -5.82
CA ALA A 2 -2.49 -1.31 -6.44
C ALA A 2 -2.01 -2.50 -5.58
N SER A 3 -1.18 -3.39 -6.10
CA SER A 3 -0.61 -4.47 -5.27
C SER A 3 0.43 -3.93 -4.30
N SER A 4 0.63 -4.59 -3.18
CA SER A 4 1.65 -4.20 -2.20
C SER A 4 3.05 -4.09 -2.81
N LEU A 5 3.39 -4.93 -3.80
CA LEU A 5 4.68 -4.84 -4.51
C LEU A 5 4.77 -3.62 -5.44
N ILE A 6 3.67 -3.19 -6.04
CA ILE A 6 3.63 -1.93 -6.80
C ILE A 6 3.88 -0.75 -5.85
N HIS A 7 3.25 -0.74 -4.67
CA HIS A 7 3.50 0.29 -3.66
C HIS A 7 4.96 0.29 -3.21
N LEU A 8 5.57 -0.86 -3.01
CA LEU A 8 6.98 -0.99 -2.66
C LEU A 8 7.89 -0.43 -3.77
N ALA A 9 7.62 -0.80 -5.03
CA ALA A 9 8.38 -0.32 -6.19
C ALA A 9 8.31 1.20 -6.32
N ILE A 10 7.12 1.79 -6.28
CA ILE A 10 6.93 3.25 -6.35
C ILE A 10 7.63 3.93 -5.18
N THR A 11 7.54 3.37 -3.99
CA THR A 11 8.18 3.93 -2.79
C THR A 11 9.70 3.93 -2.91
N ASN A 12 10.32 2.87 -3.47
CA ASN A 12 11.75 2.85 -3.75
C ASN A 12 12.17 3.94 -4.75
N GLU A 13 11.39 4.13 -5.82
CA GLU A 13 11.65 5.19 -6.80
C GLU A 13 11.52 6.59 -6.18
N LEU A 14 10.51 6.80 -5.34
CA LEU A 14 10.31 8.06 -4.63
C LEU A 14 11.43 8.33 -3.62
N ALA A 15 11.93 7.30 -2.94
CA ALA A 15 12.99 7.43 -1.95
C ALA A 15 14.28 8.04 -2.53
N ASN A 16 14.50 7.89 -3.84
CA ASN A 16 15.63 8.52 -4.55
C ASN A 16 15.40 10.03 -4.83
N LYS A 17 14.18 10.53 -4.63
CA LYS A 17 13.77 11.90 -4.99
C LYS A 17 13.35 12.75 -3.80
N ILE A 18 13.14 12.14 -2.65
CA ILE A 18 12.73 12.80 -1.42
C ILE A 18 13.75 12.55 -0.31
N LYS A 19 13.72 13.37 0.74
CA LYS A 19 14.55 13.12 1.91
C LYS A 19 13.96 11.98 2.74
N VAL A 20 14.71 10.90 2.87
CA VAL A 20 14.37 9.72 3.68
C VAL A 20 15.36 9.59 4.83
N LYS A 21 14.87 9.36 6.04
CA LYS A 21 15.66 9.14 7.24
C LYS A 21 15.92 7.64 7.46
N ASP A 22 14.87 6.82 7.26
CA ASP A 22 14.91 5.38 7.43
C ASP A 22 14.10 4.69 6.31
N ILE A 23 14.81 4.17 5.32
CA ILE A 23 14.21 3.51 4.16
C ILE A 23 13.39 2.26 4.54
N LYS A 24 13.78 1.54 5.60
CA LYS A 24 13.06 0.35 6.04
C LYS A 24 11.69 0.71 6.60
N ARG A 25 11.63 1.77 7.40
CA ARG A 25 10.38 2.30 7.93
C ARG A 25 9.49 2.86 6.83
N LEU A 26 10.05 3.55 5.84
CA LEU A 26 9.31 4.05 4.69
C LEU A 26 8.65 2.91 3.91
N ARG A 27 9.41 1.87 3.58
CA ARG A 27 8.94 0.67 2.88
C ARG A 27 7.83 -0.03 3.66
N MET A 28 8.04 -0.23 4.94
CA MET A 28 7.04 -0.83 5.81
C MET A 28 5.74 -0.03 5.82
N GLY A 29 5.83 1.28 6.03
CA GLY A 29 4.67 2.17 6.00
C GLY A 29 3.90 2.07 4.69
N SER A 30 4.62 2.00 3.56
CA SER A 30 4.00 1.88 2.23
C SER A 30 3.24 0.58 2.00
N MET A 31 3.51 -0.47 2.75
CA MET A 31 2.85 -1.78 2.61
C MET A 31 1.78 -2.03 3.67
N LEU A 32 1.79 -1.28 4.77
CA LEU A 32 0.87 -1.49 5.90
C LEU A 32 -0.61 -1.38 5.54
N PRO A 33 -1.09 -0.35 4.80
CA PRO A 33 -2.53 -0.17 4.56
C PRO A 33 -3.21 -1.39 3.91
N ASP A 34 -2.51 -2.10 3.04
CA ASP A 34 -3.01 -3.32 2.39
C ASP A 34 -3.08 -4.53 3.34
N ASN A 35 -2.37 -4.48 4.46
CA ASN A 35 -2.07 -5.65 5.28
C ASN A 35 -2.57 -5.54 6.73
N VAL A 36 -3.26 -4.45 7.08
CA VAL A 36 -3.76 -4.19 8.44
C VAL A 36 -5.28 -4.25 8.57
N GLY A 37 -5.94 -4.95 7.67
CA GLY A 37 -7.38 -5.14 7.67
C GLY A 37 -8.18 -4.00 7.03
N PRO A 38 -9.52 -4.03 7.11
CA PRO A 38 -10.41 -3.18 6.31
C PRO A 38 -10.30 -1.69 6.60
N LYS A 39 -9.85 -1.30 7.80
CA LYS A 39 -9.72 0.10 8.23
C LYS A 39 -8.42 0.76 7.77
N GLY A 40 -7.45 -0.04 7.31
CA GLY A 40 -6.11 0.43 6.95
C GLY A 40 -6.11 1.56 5.90
N HIS A 41 -7.02 1.51 4.96
CA HIS A 41 -7.13 2.52 3.91
C HIS A 41 -7.96 3.75 4.28
N LEU A 42 -8.53 3.84 5.49
CA LEU A 42 -9.35 4.96 5.92
C LEU A 42 -10.46 5.33 4.91
N LYS A 43 -11.16 4.32 4.39
CA LYS A 43 -12.18 4.51 3.36
C LYS A 43 -13.36 5.35 3.87
N ILE A 44 -13.74 6.34 3.09
CA ILE A 44 -14.94 7.16 3.29
C ILE A 44 -15.82 7.10 2.05
N SER A 45 -17.14 7.22 2.25
CA SER A 45 -18.09 7.35 1.14
C SER A 45 -18.09 8.78 0.65
N ILE A 46 -18.11 8.96 -0.68
CA ILE A 46 -18.34 10.26 -1.31
C ILE A 46 -19.85 10.40 -1.49
N CYS A 47 -20.39 11.54 -1.08
CA CYS A 47 -21.83 11.82 -1.14
C CYS A 47 -22.40 11.59 -2.56
N GLY A 48 -23.53 10.87 -2.65
CA GLY A 48 -24.31 10.72 -3.87
C GLY A 48 -23.89 9.62 -4.85
N ASN A 49 -22.71 9.04 -4.71
CA ASN A 49 -22.26 7.92 -5.51
C ASN A 49 -21.74 6.82 -4.58
N HIS A 50 -22.04 5.56 -4.80
CA HIS A 50 -21.48 4.42 -4.05
C HIS A 50 -19.94 4.30 -4.15
N LYS A 51 -19.28 5.38 -4.52
CA LYS A 51 -17.83 5.51 -4.62
C LYS A 51 -17.23 5.74 -3.24
N LYS A 52 -16.17 5.02 -2.95
CA LYS A 52 -15.36 5.22 -1.76
C LYS A 52 -14.06 5.89 -2.15
N THR A 53 -13.56 6.77 -1.30
CA THR A 53 -12.22 7.34 -1.39
C THR A 53 -11.49 7.16 -0.07
N TYR A 54 -10.28 7.65 0.04
CA TYR A 54 -9.46 7.57 1.25
C TYR A 54 -9.40 8.93 1.93
N ASN A 55 -9.50 8.96 3.26
CA ASN A 55 -9.51 10.20 4.02
C ASN A 55 -8.09 10.71 4.29
N LEU A 56 -7.42 11.17 3.23
CA LEU A 56 -6.07 11.75 3.32
C LEU A 56 -5.99 12.94 4.25
N GLU A 57 -7.03 13.78 4.25
CA GLU A 57 -7.05 14.97 5.09
C GLU A 57 -7.07 14.62 6.57
N TYR A 58 -7.88 13.63 6.95
CA TYR A 58 -7.90 13.12 8.33
C TYR A 58 -6.53 12.56 8.73
N PHE A 59 -5.93 11.72 7.88
CA PHE A 59 -4.63 11.16 8.16
C PHE A 59 -3.56 12.25 8.33
N ARG A 60 -3.52 13.19 7.40
CA ARG A 60 -2.58 14.32 7.44
C ARG A 60 -2.77 15.17 8.71
N LYS A 61 -3.99 15.56 9.03
CA LYS A 61 -4.28 16.37 10.23
C LYS A 61 -3.88 15.65 11.52
N LYS A 62 -4.19 14.36 11.59
CA LYS A 62 -3.91 13.56 12.79
C LYS A 62 -2.43 13.28 12.99
N PHE A 63 -1.67 13.08 11.92
CA PHE A 63 -0.30 12.59 11.97
C PHE A 63 0.72 13.55 11.32
N ILE A 64 0.39 14.83 11.13
CA ILE A 64 1.25 15.77 10.39
C ILE A 64 2.67 15.84 10.93
N GLU A 65 2.86 15.86 12.24
CA GLU A 65 4.20 15.90 12.84
C GLU A 65 4.91 14.55 12.68
N LEU A 66 4.21 13.44 12.83
CA LEU A 66 4.77 12.10 12.63
C LEU A 66 5.14 11.83 11.17
N ILE A 67 4.38 12.36 10.21
CA ILE A 67 4.74 12.28 8.78
C ILE A 67 6.09 12.96 8.49
N LYS A 68 6.40 14.04 9.22
CA LYS A 68 7.69 14.76 9.09
C LYS A 68 8.84 14.08 9.82
N GLU A 69 8.55 13.41 10.93
CA GLU A 69 9.55 12.89 11.85
C GLU A 69 9.86 11.41 11.64
N ASP A 70 8.90 10.62 11.15
CA ASP A 70 8.99 9.17 11.07
C ASP A 70 8.54 8.67 9.68
N ASP A 71 9.46 8.06 8.97
CA ASP A 71 9.22 7.58 7.60
C ASP A 71 8.17 6.45 7.53
N LEU A 72 7.83 5.80 8.64
CA LEU A 72 6.71 4.86 8.69
C LEU A 72 5.39 5.56 8.35
N TYR A 73 5.15 6.74 8.95
CA TYR A 73 3.94 7.53 8.67
C TYR A 73 3.98 8.18 7.30
N LEU A 74 5.17 8.60 6.86
CA LEU A 74 5.36 9.08 5.49
C LEU A 74 5.03 7.99 4.47
N GLY A 75 5.54 6.78 4.66
CA GLY A 75 5.23 5.63 3.80
C GLY A 75 3.74 5.30 3.76
N TYR A 76 3.09 5.31 4.91
CA TYR A 76 1.64 5.10 5.01
C TYR A 76 0.85 6.17 4.24
N TYR A 77 1.21 7.43 4.43
CA TYR A 77 0.59 8.54 3.70
C TYR A 77 0.79 8.42 2.19
N LEU A 78 2.00 8.11 1.76
CA LEU A 78 2.32 7.91 0.34
C LEU A 78 1.54 6.76 -0.29
N HIS A 79 1.31 5.67 0.45
CA HIS A 79 0.44 4.58 -0.01
C HIS A 79 -0.97 5.09 -0.31
N LEU A 80 -1.58 5.84 0.60
CA LEU A 80 -2.93 6.38 0.39
C LEU A 80 -2.99 7.33 -0.82
N VAL A 81 -1.96 8.15 -1.02
CA VAL A 81 -1.84 9.02 -2.21
C VAL A 81 -1.74 8.19 -3.49
N GLN A 82 -0.88 7.19 -3.51
CA GLN A 82 -0.69 6.30 -4.66
C GLN A 82 -2.00 5.60 -5.03
N ASP A 83 -2.74 5.12 -4.04
CA ASP A 83 -4.03 4.47 -4.26
C ASP A 83 -5.08 5.40 -4.85
N ILE A 84 -5.14 6.65 -4.42
CA ILE A 84 -6.07 7.64 -5.00
C ILE A 84 -5.70 7.91 -6.46
N LEU A 85 -4.43 8.09 -6.77
CA LEU A 85 -3.95 8.32 -8.13
C LEU A 85 -4.20 7.11 -9.01
N TYR A 86 -3.93 5.90 -8.50
CA TYR A 86 -4.18 4.65 -9.22
C TYR A 86 -5.68 4.45 -9.52
N ARG A 87 -6.55 4.70 -8.54
CA ARG A 87 -8.01 4.63 -8.74
C ARG A 87 -8.48 5.61 -9.80
N ARG A 88 -7.99 6.85 -9.77
CA ARG A 88 -8.31 7.85 -10.78
C ARG A 88 -7.93 7.36 -12.16
N TYR A 89 -6.73 6.84 -12.32
CA TYR A 89 -6.23 6.30 -13.57
C TYR A 89 -7.10 5.14 -14.07
N VAL A 90 -7.31 4.12 -13.24
CA VAL A 90 -8.03 2.91 -13.62
C VAL A 90 -9.52 3.18 -13.84
N TYR A 91 -10.18 3.90 -12.93
CA TYR A 91 -11.63 4.08 -12.98
C TYR A 91 -12.08 5.17 -13.94
N THR A 92 -11.31 6.25 -14.05
CA THR A 92 -11.70 7.41 -14.86
C THR A 92 -11.09 7.37 -16.25
N GLU A 93 -9.78 7.15 -16.35
CA GLU A 93 -9.09 7.20 -17.63
C GLU A 93 -9.29 5.90 -18.43
N HIS A 94 -9.38 4.74 -17.77
CA HIS A 94 -9.61 3.44 -18.40
C HIS A 94 -11.05 2.93 -18.25
N ASN A 95 -11.96 3.69 -17.68
CA ASN A 95 -13.38 3.33 -17.50
C ASN A 95 -13.62 1.94 -16.87
N TRP A 96 -12.70 1.50 -16.01
CA TRP A 96 -12.84 0.24 -15.32
C TRP A 96 -13.89 0.34 -14.21
N ASN A 97 -14.80 -0.63 -14.15
CA ASN A 97 -15.91 -0.62 -13.21
C ASN A 97 -15.82 -1.77 -12.20
N PRO A 98 -15.59 -1.47 -10.90
CA PRO A 98 -15.51 -2.49 -9.85
C PRO A 98 -16.87 -3.14 -9.53
N LEU A 99 -17.99 -2.55 -9.99
CA LEU A 99 -19.33 -3.09 -9.75
C LEU A 99 -19.71 -4.19 -10.74
N ILE A 100 -18.95 -4.40 -11.80
CA ILE A 100 -19.14 -5.52 -12.70
C ILE A 100 -18.69 -6.80 -11.99
N PRO A 101 -19.57 -7.80 -11.85
CA PRO A 101 -19.21 -9.07 -11.21
C PRO A 101 -17.94 -9.70 -11.82
N GLY A 102 -17.03 -10.13 -10.96
CA GLY A 102 -15.76 -10.75 -11.35
C GLY A 102 -14.62 -9.79 -11.71
N ASN A 103 -14.89 -8.47 -11.83
CA ASN A 103 -13.81 -7.53 -12.17
C ASN A 103 -12.78 -7.37 -11.05
N VAL A 104 -13.22 -7.35 -9.79
CA VAL A 104 -12.31 -7.21 -8.65
C VAL A 104 -11.41 -8.45 -8.53
N GLU A 105 -11.98 -9.64 -8.70
CA GLU A 105 -11.24 -10.89 -8.66
C GLU A 105 -10.22 -10.98 -9.81
N ARG A 106 -10.60 -10.54 -11.02
CA ARG A 106 -9.68 -10.46 -12.17
C ARG A 106 -8.52 -9.49 -11.88
N LEU A 107 -8.82 -8.32 -11.32
CA LEU A 107 -7.79 -7.34 -10.97
C LEU A 107 -6.79 -7.91 -9.96
N HIS A 108 -7.26 -8.61 -8.93
CA HIS A 108 -6.37 -9.25 -7.95
C HIS A 108 -5.52 -10.34 -8.60
N ARG A 109 -6.09 -11.15 -9.49
CA ARG A 109 -5.35 -12.14 -10.26
C ARG A 109 -4.30 -11.50 -11.16
N ASP A 110 -4.65 -10.40 -11.83
CA ASP A 110 -3.71 -9.65 -12.66
C ASP A 110 -2.52 -9.12 -11.83
N TYR A 111 -2.75 -8.70 -10.58
CA TYR A 111 -1.66 -8.32 -9.68
C TYR A 111 -0.74 -9.49 -9.37
N GLU A 112 -1.29 -10.67 -9.09
CA GLU A 112 -0.49 -11.86 -8.82
C GLU A 112 0.37 -12.23 -10.04
N ILE A 113 -0.20 -12.19 -11.25
CA ILE A 113 0.52 -12.43 -12.50
C ILE A 113 1.62 -11.38 -12.71
N CYS A 114 1.33 -10.11 -12.46
CA CYS A 114 2.27 -9.03 -12.67
C CYS A 114 3.38 -8.95 -11.60
N ASN A 115 3.22 -9.58 -10.45
CA ASN A 115 4.17 -9.48 -9.34
C ASN A 115 5.59 -9.89 -9.75
N SER A 116 5.75 -11.00 -10.49
CA SER A 116 7.07 -11.45 -10.95
C SER A 116 7.74 -10.41 -11.83
N TYR A 117 7.00 -9.79 -12.74
CA TYR A 117 7.51 -8.71 -13.59
C TYR A 117 7.90 -7.47 -12.79
N VAL A 118 7.09 -7.09 -11.78
CA VAL A 118 7.37 -5.94 -10.92
C VAL A 118 8.64 -6.18 -10.10
N ILE A 119 8.79 -7.39 -9.55
CA ILE A 119 9.98 -7.80 -8.79
C ILE A 119 11.24 -7.66 -9.66
N GLU A 120 11.21 -8.24 -10.86
CA GLU A 120 12.35 -8.21 -11.78
C GLU A 120 12.67 -6.79 -12.25
N LYS A 121 11.66 -6.07 -12.75
CA LYS A 121 11.85 -4.74 -13.34
C LYS A 121 12.37 -3.70 -12.35
N TYR A 122 11.92 -3.77 -11.09
CA TYR A 122 12.28 -2.81 -10.05
C TYR A 122 13.27 -3.37 -9.03
N GLU A 123 13.87 -4.53 -9.34
CA GLU A 123 14.91 -5.17 -8.52
C GLU A 123 14.49 -5.33 -7.05
N LEU A 124 13.21 -5.70 -6.82
CA LEU A 124 12.68 -5.88 -5.48
C LEU A 124 13.24 -7.17 -4.87
N THR A 125 13.64 -7.11 -3.60
CA THR A 125 14.19 -8.27 -2.88
C THR A 125 13.49 -8.50 -1.55
N LYS A 126 13.53 -9.74 -1.05
CA LYS A 126 12.98 -10.09 0.26
C LYS A 126 13.65 -9.32 1.41
N GLU A 127 14.93 -9.01 1.28
CA GLU A 127 15.71 -8.27 2.26
C GLU A 127 15.17 -6.86 2.50
N MET A 128 14.50 -6.27 1.50
CA MET A 128 13.83 -4.96 1.65
C MET A 128 12.71 -4.96 2.68
N ILE A 129 12.18 -6.13 3.02
CA ILE A 129 11.04 -6.32 3.90
C ILE A 129 11.33 -7.19 5.14
N GLU A 130 12.52 -7.79 5.26
CA GLU A 130 12.81 -8.76 6.33
C GLU A 130 13.08 -8.15 7.71
N SER A 131 13.34 -6.88 7.80
CA SER A 131 13.70 -6.21 9.07
C SER A 131 12.64 -5.22 9.55
N PHE A 132 11.39 -5.60 9.42
CA PHE A 132 10.29 -4.77 9.92
C PHE A 132 10.17 -4.89 11.43
N SER A 133 10.48 -3.81 12.14
CA SER A 133 10.15 -3.63 13.54
C SER A 133 9.21 -2.44 13.69
N ILE A 134 8.15 -2.59 14.47
CA ILE A 134 7.24 -1.50 14.80
C ILE A 134 7.34 -1.17 16.26
N ASP A 135 7.91 -0.02 16.58
CA ASP A 135 7.84 0.57 17.92
C ASP A 135 6.64 1.52 18.08
N GLY A 136 5.78 1.62 17.06
CA GLY A 136 4.76 2.64 16.99
C GLY A 136 3.39 2.23 17.53
N GLN A 137 3.06 2.57 18.78
CA GLN A 137 1.70 2.46 19.31
C GLN A 137 0.67 3.29 18.53
N ALA A 138 1.10 4.38 17.88
CA ALA A 138 0.20 5.29 17.17
C ALA A 138 -0.41 4.66 15.90
N ILE A 139 0.33 3.83 15.17
CA ILE A 139 -0.23 3.08 14.03
C ILE A 139 -1.21 2.01 14.47
N ARG A 140 -0.99 1.39 15.64
CA ARG A 140 -1.95 0.46 16.23
C ARG A 140 -3.30 1.11 16.53
N SER A 141 -3.36 2.43 16.68
CA SER A 141 -4.62 3.17 16.83
C SER A 141 -5.43 3.27 15.53
N LEU A 142 -4.82 3.03 14.37
CA LEU A 142 -5.50 3.05 13.07
C LEU A 142 -6.09 1.69 12.70
N ALA A 143 -5.37 0.62 13.04
CA ALA A 143 -5.81 -0.73 12.77
C ALA A 143 -5.14 -1.70 13.74
N GLU A 144 -5.90 -2.67 14.22
CA GLU A 144 -5.33 -3.83 14.91
C GLU A 144 -4.61 -4.68 13.88
N PHE A 145 -3.33 -4.92 14.09
CA PHE A 145 -2.58 -5.82 13.24
C PHE A 145 -1.52 -6.58 14.04
N ASN A 146 -1.25 -7.78 13.58
CA ASN A 146 -0.18 -8.61 14.09
C ASN A 146 1.02 -8.49 13.15
N ILE A 147 2.16 -8.07 13.69
CA ILE A 147 3.37 -7.84 12.89
C ILE A 147 3.92 -9.14 12.30
N GLU A 148 3.77 -10.26 12.98
CA GLU A 148 4.22 -11.56 12.50
C GLU A 148 3.38 -12.02 11.31
N GLU A 149 2.06 -11.89 11.40
CA GLU A 149 1.15 -12.18 10.29
C GLU A 149 1.42 -11.26 9.10
N PHE A 150 1.64 -9.96 9.35
CA PHE A 150 2.03 -9.00 8.33
C PHE A 150 3.32 -9.43 7.63
N ALA A 151 4.36 -9.77 8.39
CA ALA A 151 5.64 -10.18 7.82
C ALA A 151 5.53 -11.46 6.97
N VAL A 152 4.75 -12.46 7.43
CA VAL A 152 4.48 -13.70 6.66
C VAL A 152 3.76 -13.38 5.35
N LYS A 153 2.70 -12.58 5.42
CA LYS A 153 1.92 -12.20 4.23
C LYS A 153 2.77 -11.47 3.20
N VAL A 154 3.56 -10.50 3.63
CA VAL A 154 4.40 -9.70 2.75
C VAL A 154 5.49 -10.53 2.09
N ARG A 155 6.12 -11.45 2.82
CA ARG A 155 7.08 -12.41 2.25
C ARG A 155 6.45 -13.30 1.18
N GLY A 156 5.17 -13.67 1.36
CA GLY A 156 4.42 -14.48 0.41
C GLY A 156 4.31 -13.87 -0.98
N TYR A 157 4.33 -12.54 -1.11
CA TYR A 157 4.27 -11.87 -2.42
C TYR A 157 5.50 -12.14 -3.31
N PHE A 158 6.62 -12.57 -2.73
CA PHE A 158 7.83 -12.92 -3.48
C PHE A 158 7.89 -14.40 -3.90
N ASN A 159 6.90 -15.20 -3.52
CA ASN A 159 6.83 -16.57 -3.97
C ASN A 159 6.29 -16.62 -5.40
N PRO A 160 6.89 -17.42 -6.29
CA PRO A 160 6.33 -17.62 -7.61
C PRO A 160 4.93 -18.23 -7.50
N VAL A 161 4.00 -17.71 -8.28
CA VAL A 161 2.66 -18.30 -8.42
C VAL A 161 2.69 -19.15 -9.67
N ASP A 162 2.52 -20.47 -9.51
CA ASP A 162 2.34 -21.37 -10.62
C ASP A 162 0.91 -21.22 -11.17
N PHE A 163 0.83 -20.69 -12.37
CA PHE A 163 -0.41 -20.62 -13.14
C PHE A 163 -0.44 -21.80 -14.12
N ASP A 164 -0.78 -22.97 -13.63
CA ASP A 164 -1.14 -24.11 -14.47
C ASP A 164 -2.59 -24.00 -14.96
#